data_ff3c67a5447f28bf6b42181839c014bc
#
_entry.id   ff3c67a5447f28bf6b42181839c014bc
#
_cell.length_a   1.000
_cell.length_b   1.000
_cell.length_c   1.000
_cell.angle_alpha   90.00
_cell.angle_beta   90.00
_cell.angle_gamma   90.00
#
_symmetry.space_group_name_H-M   'P 1'
#
loop_
_entity.id
_entity.type
_entity.pdbx_description
1 polymer ?
#
loop_
_entity_poly.entity_id
_entity_poly.type
_entity_poly.pdbx_seq_one_letter_code
_entity_poly.pdbx_strand_id
1 'polypeptide(L)'
;MEQIQSQAMEFNIKEHSWIAKMAAKKLRCSAVAIVIGRTVHLHNVSGEQFLRQQKWVKHELCHVRQFQEHGRYVFIFKYLWETLRHGYQNNKYEVEARAAEEI
;
A
#
# COMPACT_ATOMS: atom_id res chain seq x y z
N MET A 1 -5.08 19.35 -14.77
CA MET A 1 -3.83 18.90 -14.17
C MET A 1 -4.07 17.76 -13.22
N GLU A 2 -4.95 17.99 -12.28
CA GLU A 2 -5.22 16.95 -11.29
C GLU A 2 -5.71 15.67 -11.93
N GLN A 3 -6.48 15.82 -13.01
CA GLN A 3 -7.01 14.65 -13.68
C GLN A 3 -5.93 13.75 -14.24
N ILE A 4 -4.85 14.35 -14.69
CA ILE A 4 -3.76 13.58 -15.26
C ILE A 4 -3.17 12.67 -14.21
N GLN A 5 -2.95 13.20 -13.02
CA GLN A 5 -2.39 12.42 -11.93
C GLN A 5 -3.36 11.34 -11.46
N SER A 6 -4.64 11.68 -11.40
CA SER A 6 -5.66 10.72 -11.01
C SER A 6 -5.69 9.56 -11.97
N GLN A 7 -5.59 9.84 -13.27
CA GLN A 7 -5.61 8.80 -14.28
C GLN A 7 -4.40 7.88 -14.16
N ALA A 8 -3.24 8.46 -13.83
CA ALA A 8 -2.02 7.68 -13.72
C ALA A 8 -2.06 6.75 -12.52
N MET A 9 -2.85 7.08 -11.50
CA MET A 9 -2.85 6.36 -10.24
C MET A 9 -4.24 5.87 -9.87
N GLU A 10 -4.94 5.29 -10.86
CA GLU A 10 -6.25 4.70 -10.57
C GLU A 10 -6.11 3.54 -9.60
N PHE A 11 -6.96 3.52 -8.61
CA PHE A 11 -6.95 2.48 -7.62
C PHE A 11 -8.34 2.33 -7.01
N ASN A 12 -8.55 1.21 -6.34
CA ASN A 12 -9.81 0.89 -5.67
C ASN A 12 -9.57 0.84 -4.17
N ILE A 13 -10.62 1.11 -3.40
CA ILE A 13 -10.57 1.00 -1.95
C ILE A 13 -11.57 -0.07 -1.53
N LYS A 14 -11.11 -1.01 -0.69
CA LYS A 14 -11.98 -2.02 -0.12
C LYS A 14 -11.93 -1.92 1.39
N GLU A 15 -13.03 -1.40 1.96
CA GLU A 15 -13.17 -1.30 3.42
C GLU A 15 -13.51 -2.66 4.00
N HIS A 16 -13.26 -2.81 5.29
CA HIS A 16 -13.60 -4.04 6.03
C HIS A 16 -12.99 -5.28 5.38
N SER A 17 -11.78 -5.15 4.88
CA SER A 17 -11.12 -6.25 4.19
C SER A 17 -10.57 -7.25 5.18
N TRP A 18 -10.91 -8.54 4.99
CA TRP A 18 -10.37 -9.59 5.86
C TRP A 18 -8.86 -9.73 5.66
N ILE A 19 -8.36 -9.41 4.46
CA ILE A 19 -6.91 -9.43 4.21
C ILE A 19 -6.22 -8.39 5.07
N ALA A 20 -6.77 -7.17 5.10
CA ALA A 20 -6.23 -6.12 5.94
C ALA A 20 -6.35 -6.45 7.42
N LYS A 21 -7.45 -7.12 7.81
CA LYS A 21 -7.64 -7.54 9.19
C LYS A 21 -6.54 -8.51 9.61
N MET A 22 -6.22 -9.46 8.76
CA MET A 22 -5.15 -10.41 9.06
C MET A 22 -3.80 -9.72 9.14
N ALA A 23 -3.56 -8.75 8.24
CA ALA A 23 -2.32 -7.99 8.28
C ALA A 23 -2.21 -7.17 9.58
N ALA A 24 -3.33 -6.59 10.02
CA ALA A 24 -3.35 -5.83 11.26
C ALA A 24 -2.97 -6.70 12.45
N LYS A 25 -3.47 -7.93 12.48
CA LYS A 25 -3.12 -8.87 13.55
C LYS A 25 -1.63 -9.19 13.52
N LYS A 26 -1.10 -9.47 12.34
CA LYS A 26 0.29 -9.83 12.19
C LYS A 26 1.21 -8.69 12.59
N LEU A 27 0.85 -7.47 12.20
CA LEU A 27 1.66 -6.29 12.46
C LEU A 27 1.35 -5.65 13.81
N ARG A 28 0.34 -6.15 14.51
CA ARG A 28 -0.10 -5.65 15.80
C ARG A 28 -0.48 -4.17 15.72
N CYS A 29 -1.22 -3.85 14.66
CA CYS A 29 -1.72 -2.49 14.45
C CYS A 29 -3.23 -2.48 14.60
N SER A 30 -3.78 -1.35 15.05
CA SER A 30 -5.23 -1.23 15.19
C SER A 30 -5.89 -0.95 13.84
N ALA A 31 -5.25 -0.18 12.99
CA ALA A 31 -5.77 0.17 11.68
C ALA A 31 -4.68 -0.08 10.65
N VAL A 32 -5.08 -0.58 9.48
CA VAL A 32 -4.12 -0.98 8.46
C VAL A 32 -4.66 -0.71 7.07
N ALA A 33 -3.76 -0.33 6.18
CA ALA A 33 -3.99 -0.33 4.74
C ALA A 33 -2.95 -1.24 4.11
N ILE A 34 -3.38 -2.10 3.19
CA ILE A 34 -2.46 -2.97 2.47
C ILE A 34 -2.90 -3.00 1.00
N VAL A 35 -1.92 -2.89 0.10
CA VAL A 35 -2.19 -2.85 -1.33
C VAL A 35 -1.96 -4.22 -1.94
N ILE A 36 -2.94 -4.66 -2.75
CA ILE A 36 -2.77 -5.83 -3.60
C ILE A 36 -3.26 -5.44 -4.98
N GLY A 37 -2.33 -5.41 -5.94
CA GLY A 37 -2.64 -4.94 -7.28
C GLY A 37 -2.95 -3.47 -7.29
N ARG A 38 -4.20 -3.13 -7.56
CA ARG A 38 -4.67 -1.74 -7.58
C ARG A 38 -5.72 -1.49 -6.50
N THR A 39 -5.84 -2.39 -5.55
CA THR A 39 -6.82 -2.25 -4.49
C THR A 39 -6.12 -1.99 -3.17
N VAL A 40 -6.54 -0.92 -2.50
CA VAL A 40 -6.09 -0.61 -1.15
C VAL A 40 -7.10 -1.24 -0.20
N HIS A 41 -6.67 -2.26 0.52
CA HIS A 41 -7.50 -2.96 1.48
C HIS A 41 -7.36 -2.29 2.84
N LEU A 42 -8.48 -1.94 3.45
CA LEU A 42 -8.50 -1.22 4.72
C LEU A 42 -9.13 -2.06 5.82
N HIS A 43 -8.58 -1.94 7.02
CA HIS A 43 -9.16 -2.51 8.23
C HIS A 43 -9.20 -1.43 9.31
N ASN A 44 -10.36 -1.28 9.90
CA ASN A 44 -10.59 -0.38 11.03
C ASN A 44 -10.32 1.08 10.69
N VAL A 45 -10.52 1.45 9.44
CA VAL A 45 -10.43 2.82 8.96
C VAL A 45 -11.30 2.89 7.71
N SER A 46 -12.06 3.97 7.57
CA SER A 46 -12.92 4.13 6.39
C SER A 46 -12.09 4.68 5.23
N GLY A 47 -12.62 4.53 4.02
CA GLY A 47 -11.99 5.12 2.86
C GLY A 47 -11.85 6.63 2.98
N GLU A 48 -12.89 7.27 3.51
CA GLU A 48 -12.87 8.72 3.69
C GLU A 48 -11.76 9.13 4.66
N GLN A 49 -11.66 8.44 5.79
CA GLN A 49 -10.62 8.72 6.77
C GLN A 49 -9.23 8.50 6.19
N PHE A 50 -9.06 7.42 5.44
CA PHE A 50 -7.81 7.12 4.79
C PHE A 50 -7.41 8.24 3.82
N LEU A 51 -8.37 8.67 2.98
CA LEU A 51 -8.06 9.66 1.96
C LEU A 51 -7.70 11.04 2.52
N ARG A 52 -8.07 11.31 3.77
CA ARG A 52 -7.70 12.55 4.42
C ARG A 52 -6.26 12.57 4.89
N GLN A 53 -5.62 11.43 4.99
CA GLN A 53 -4.25 11.33 5.49
C GLN A 53 -3.29 11.24 4.32
N GLN A 54 -2.81 12.40 3.88
CA GLN A 54 -2.06 12.50 2.65
C GLN A 54 -0.81 11.65 2.63
N LYS A 55 -0.08 11.62 3.74
CA LYS A 55 1.14 10.81 3.78
C LYS A 55 0.82 9.33 3.64
N TRP A 56 -0.25 8.87 4.28
CA TRP A 56 -0.66 7.48 4.20
C TRP A 56 -1.06 7.14 2.77
N VAL A 57 -1.83 8.04 2.14
CA VAL A 57 -2.26 7.84 0.76
C VAL A 57 -1.05 7.75 -0.17
N LYS A 58 -0.08 8.64 -0.01
CA LYS A 58 1.12 8.63 -0.85
C LYS A 58 1.91 7.34 -0.68
N HIS A 59 1.98 6.84 0.54
CA HIS A 59 2.64 5.59 0.83
C HIS A 59 1.99 4.45 0.07
N GLU A 60 0.66 4.33 0.19
CA GLU A 60 -0.04 3.23 -0.44
C GLU A 60 -0.08 3.36 -1.96
N LEU A 61 -0.18 4.58 -2.48
CA LEU A 61 -0.15 4.76 -3.93
C LEU A 61 1.22 4.42 -4.51
N CYS A 62 2.28 4.59 -3.73
CA CYS A 62 3.59 4.12 -4.16
C CYS A 62 3.56 2.61 -4.38
N HIS A 63 2.92 1.86 -3.49
CA HIS A 63 2.79 0.42 -3.67
C HIS A 63 1.94 0.07 -4.89
N VAL A 64 0.89 0.84 -5.16
CA VAL A 64 0.09 0.64 -6.37
C VAL A 64 0.98 0.78 -7.61
N ARG A 65 1.82 1.81 -7.64
CA ARG A 65 2.73 2.02 -8.75
C ARG A 65 3.72 0.86 -8.88
N GLN A 66 4.23 0.38 -7.76
CA GLN A 66 5.16 -0.75 -7.76
C GLN A 66 4.51 -1.99 -8.36
N PHE A 67 3.25 -2.24 -8.01
CA PHE A 67 2.50 -3.34 -8.61
C PHE A 67 2.37 -3.16 -10.12
N GLN A 68 2.12 -1.93 -10.57
CA GLN A 68 1.99 -1.67 -12.01
C GLN A 68 3.30 -1.87 -12.74
N GLU A 69 4.41 -1.47 -12.13
CA GLU A 69 5.72 -1.56 -12.75
C GLU A 69 6.22 -2.99 -12.85
N HIS A 70 5.93 -3.81 -11.86
CA HIS A 70 6.48 -5.16 -11.79
C HIS A 70 5.49 -6.25 -12.18
N GLY A 71 4.20 -5.95 -12.19
CA GLY A 71 3.18 -6.96 -12.37
C GLY A 71 2.80 -7.59 -11.05
N ARG A 72 1.56 -8.07 -10.97
CA ARG A 72 0.97 -8.46 -9.69
C ARG A 72 1.75 -9.58 -8.99
N TYR A 73 1.96 -10.69 -9.70
CA TYR A 73 2.56 -11.85 -9.04
C TYR A 73 4.06 -11.67 -8.86
N VAL A 74 4.70 -11.04 -9.84
CA VAL A 74 6.14 -10.77 -9.76
C VAL A 74 6.44 -9.86 -8.60
N PHE A 75 5.61 -8.80 -8.42
CA PHE A 75 5.87 -7.87 -7.33
C PHE A 75 5.67 -8.53 -5.97
N ILE A 76 4.61 -9.33 -5.81
CA ILE A 76 4.38 -10.03 -4.55
C ILE A 76 5.60 -10.88 -4.20
N PHE A 77 6.13 -11.60 -5.19
CA PHE A 77 7.29 -12.44 -4.97
C PHE A 77 8.50 -11.62 -4.56
N LYS A 78 8.75 -10.51 -5.26
CA LYS A 78 9.88 -9.65 -4.95
C LYS A 78 9.74 -9.03 -3.56
N TYR A 79 8.52 -8.61 -3.22
CA TYR A 79 8.25 -7.99 -1.93
C TYR A 79 8.52 -8.98 -0.80
N LEU A 80 8.03 -10.20 -0.94
CA LEU A 80 8.24 -11.22 0.08
C LEU A 80 9.71 -11.58 0.20
N TRP A 81 10.43 -11.64 -0.93
CA TRP A 81 11.85 -11.91 -0.92
C TRP A 81 12.62 -10.82 -0.17
N GLU A 82 12.26 -9.55 -0.41
CA GLU A 82 12.89 -8.45 0.29
C GLU A 82 12.64 -8.52 1.79
N THR A 83 11.40 -8.84 2.16
CA THR A 83 11.07 -8.95 3.58
C THR A 83 11.85 -10.09 4.23
N LEU A 84 11.96 -11.22 3.54
CA LEU A 84 12.70 -12.36 4.08
C LEU A 84 14.17 -12.03 4.27
N ARG A 85 14.77 -11.32 3.31
CA ARG A 85 16.20 -11.01 3.35
C ARG A 85 16.54 -9.88 4.32
N HIS A 86 15.71 -8.85 4.38
CA HIS A 86 16.09 -7.62 5.07
C HIS A 86 15.10 -7.20 6.15
N GLY A 87 13.99 -7.92 6.30
CA GLY A 87 12.94 -7.53 7.22
C GLY A 87 12.03 -6.46 6.64
N TYR A 88 10.88 -6.27 7.27
CA TYR A 88 9.88 -5.34 6.78
C TYR A 88 10.42 -3.91 6.70
N GLN A 89 11.09 -3.45 7.75
CA GLN A 89 11.55 -2.07 7.82
C GLN A 89 12.58 -1.76 6.74
N ASN A 90 13.40 -2.74 6.38
CA ASN A 90 14.47 -2.53 5.41
C ASN A 90 14.13 -3.07 4.03
N ASN A 91 12.90 -3.53 3.83
CA ASN A 91 12.40 -3.90 2.51
C ASN A 91 12.48 -2.67 1.62
N LYS A 92 13.17 -2.76 0.49
CA LYS A 92 13.42 -1.58 -0.34
C LYS A 92 12.14 -0.95 -0.88
N TYR A 93 11.09 -1.75 -1.05
CA TYR A 93 9.81 -1.22 -1.52
C TYR A 93 9.11 -0.43 -0.43
N GLU A 94 9.30 -0.82 0.83
CA GLU A 94 8.79 -0.05 1.95
C GLU A 94 9.60 1.21 2.17
N VAL A 95 10.90 1.13 1.97
CA VAL A 95 11.76 2.31 2.06
C VAL A 95 11.33 3.35 1.02
N GLU A 96 11.07 2.89 -0.21
CA GLU A 96 10.61 3.79 -1.26
C GLU A 96 9.25 4.40 -0.91
N ALA A 97 8.34 3.59 -0.36
CA ALA A 97 7.01 4.07 -0.01
C ALA A 97 7.07 5.11 1.11
N ARG A 98 7.95 4.92 2.09
CA ARG A 98 8.13 5.92 3.14
C ARG A 98 8.71 7.21 2.57
N ALA A 99 9.61 7.10 1.62
CA ALA A 99 10.16 8.29 0.97
C ALA A 99 9.07 9.04 0.19
N ALA A 100 8.13 8.31 -0.40
CA ALA A 100 7.03 8.92 -1.13
C ALA A 100 6.14 9.77 -0.25
N GLU A 101 6.09 9.48 1.05
CA GLU A 101 5.28 10.27 1.98
C GLU A 101 5.72 11.73 2.05
N GLU A 102 6.97 11.99 1.72
CA GLU A 102 7.55 13.33 1.84
C GLU A 102 7.47 14.13 0.55
N ILE A 103 6.94 13.59 -0.50
CA ILE A 103 6.75 14.29 -1.77
C ILE A 103 5.41 15.04 -1.77
#